data_889faaeb11ee2d299748fdfb0ea5da18
#
_entry.id   889faaeb11ee2d299748fdfb0ea5da18
#
_cell.length_a   1.000
_cell.length_b   1.000
_cell.length_c   1.000
_cell.angle_alpha   90.00
_cell.angle_beta   90.00
_cell.angle_gamma   90.00
#
_symmetry.space_group_name_H-M   'P 1'
#
loop_
_entity.id
_entity.type
_entity.pdbx_description
1 polymer ?
#
loop_
_entity_poly.entity_id
_entity_poly.type
_entity_poly.pdbx_seq_one_letter_code
_entity_poly.pdbx_strand_id
1 'polypeptide(L)'
;MSVKHKCTSSSAIPITNGLARGSTALKFLRPEPALGVSRQDLQMRFNRWLVNQHGAQWRGLGDTQRQAHEFISGPSLGTRAKFMTFNRTQSRVVTGLLTGRNTLRRHVYLLGLLDSPLCRKCGVGEETLAHILCECESLASLRYVYLGSSFLEPEDIRSLGLGAIWSYSKAAGLP
;
A
#
# COMPACT_ATOMS: atom_id res chain seq x y z
N MET A 1 15.00 28.04 -40.66
CA MET A 1 13.69 27.93 -41.36
C MET A 1 12.62 28.17 -40.31
N SER A 2 12.01 29.34 -40.35
CA SER A 2 11.09 29.90 -39.35
C SER A 2 9.66 29.71 -39.85
N VAL A 3 8.81 29.05 -39.12
CA VAL A 3 7.39 28.92 -39.45
C VAL A 3 6.59 29.80 -38.49
N LYS A 4 6.08 30.90 -39.06
CA LYS A 4 5.15 31.81 -38.39
C LYS A 4 3.73 31.28 -38.49
N HIS A 5 3.06 31.06 -37.38
CA HIS A 5 1.62 30.85 -37.35
C HIS A 5 0.89 32.19 -37.14
N LYS A 6 0.02 32.45 -38.08
CA LYS A 6 -0.82 33.64 -38.25
C LYS A 6 -2.03 33.54 -37.30
N CYS A 7 -2.23 34.57 -36.45
CA CYS A 7 -3.50 34.83 -35.80
C CYS A 7 -4.52 35.36 -36.81
N THR A 8 -5.69 34.77 -36.86
CA THR A 8 -6.86 35.27 -37.57
C THR A 8 -7.88 35.84 -36.58
N SER A 9 -8.34 36.98 -36.94
CA SER A 9 -9.14 37.97 -36.24
C SER A 9 -10.53 37.53 -35.79
N SER A 10 -10.85 38.03 -34.63
CA SER A 10 -12.14 38.35 -34.00
C SER A 10 -13.20 38.89 -34.94
N SER A 11 -14.42 38.32 -34.89
CA SER A 11 -15.64 38.94 -35.38
C SER A 11 -16.53 39.34 -34.19
N ALA A 12 -16.73 40.64 -34.09
CA ALA A 12 -17.59 41.28 -33.10
C ALA A 12 -19.08 41.06 -33.45
N ILE A 13 -19.88 40.73 -32.43
CA ILE A 13 -21.35 40.64 -32.50
C ILE A 13 -21.93 41.95 -32.00
N PRO A 14 -22.88 42.58 -32.71
CA PRO A 14 -23.45 43.87 -32.31
C PRO A 14 -24.46 43.73 -31.15
N ILE A 15 -24.37 44.60 -30.18
CA ILE A 15 -25.31 44.79 -29.07
C ILE A 15 -26.49 45.59 -29.58
N THR A 16 -27.65 44.97 -29.71
CA THR A 16 -28.95 45.70 -29.93
C THR A 16 -29.65 45.82 -28.60
N ASN A 17 -29.78 47.07 -28.11
CA ASN A 17 -30.66 47.44 -27.00
C ASN A 17 -32.12 47.31 -27.43
N GLY A 18 -32.85 46.35 -26.84
CA GLY A 18 -34.28 46.24 -26.94
C GLY A 18 -34.92 46.16 -25.56
N LEU A 19 -35.41 47.29 -25.04
CA LEU A 19 -36.27 47.32 -23.87
C LEU A 19 -37.61 46.67 -24.22
N ALA A 20 -37.85 45.47 -23.77
CA ALA A 20 -39.19 44.88 -23.69
C ALA A 20 -39.49 44.54 -22.23
N ARG A 21 -40.38 45.32 -21.61
CA ARG A 21 -41.01 44.94 -20.34
C ARG A 21 -41.95 43.75 -20.60
N GLY A 22 -41.47 42.58 -20.26
CA GLY A 22 -42.25 41.38 -20.19
C GLY A 22 -42.01 40.68 -18.86
N SER A 23 -42.97 40.83 -17.93
CA SER A 23 -43.01 40.11 -16.67
C SER A 23 -43.21 38.62 -16.99
N THR A 24 -42.13 37.94 -17.30
CA THR A 24 -42.18 36.48 -17.42
C THR A 24 -41.61 35.94 -16.11
N ALA A 25 -42.50 35.40 -15.29
CA ALA A 25 -42.16 34.65 -14.12
C ALA A 25 -41.08 33.62 -14.47
N LEU A 26 -39.87 33.83 -14.02
CA LEU A 26 -38.85 32.83 -13.97
C LEU A 26 -39.41 31.70 -13.12
N LYS A 27 -40.03 30.69 -13.80
CA LYS A 27 -40.20 29.40 -13.19
C LYS A 27 -38.83 28.95 -12.79
N PHE A 28 -38.53 29.04 -11.50
CA PHE A 28 -37.40 28.30 -10.90
C PHE A 28 -37.63 26.86 -11.31
N LEU A 29 -36.89 26.43 -12.33
CA LEU A 29 -36.64 25.01 -12.58
C LEU A 29 -36.11 24.48 -11.27
N ARG A 30 -36.98 23.79 -10.50
CA ARG A 30 -36.49 22.95 -9.42
C ARG A 30 -35.38 22.11 -10.03
N PRO A 31 -34.16 22.18 -9.48
CA PRO A 31 -33.16 21.24 -9.91
C PRO A 31 -33.78 19.86 -9.73
N GLU A 32 -33.89 19.09 -10.80
CA GLU A 32 -34.25 17.69 -10.67
C GLU A 32 -33.38 17.10 -9.58
N PRO A 33 -33.96 16.33 -8.63
CA PRO A 33 -33.19 15.69 -7.62
C PRO A 33 -32.17 14.82 -8.37
N ALA A 34 -30.92 15.24 -8.39
CA ALA A 34 -29.83 14.41 -8.86
C ALA A 34 -30.02 13.07 -8.16
N LEU A 35 -30.23 12.00 -8.93
CA LEU A 35 -30.43 10.64 -8.45
C LEU A 35 -29.53 10.44 -7.24
N GLY A 36 -30.16 10.39 -6.05
CA GLY A 36 -29.48 10.64 -4.78
C GLY A 36 -28.50 9.54 -4.42
N VAL A 37 -27.36 9.57 -5.10
CA VAL A 37 -26.21 8.75 -4.68
C VAL A 37 -25.65 9.42 -3.44
N SER A 38 -25.81 8.78 -2.31
CA SER A 38 -25.29 9.32 -1.06
C SER A 38 -23.76 9.39 -1.12
N ARG A 39 -23.18 10.35 -0.40
CA ARG A 39 -21.71 10.43 -0.26
C ARG A 39 -21.12 9.11 0.25
N GLN A 40 -21.83 8.40 1.09
CA GLN A 40 -21.42 7.09 1.62
C GLN A 40 -21.40 6.03 0.52
N ASP A 41 -22.41 6.00 -0.37
CA ASP A 41 -22.45 5.06 -1.50
C ASP A 41 -21.29 5.29 -2.48
N LEU A 42 -21.00 6.55 -2.78
CA LEU A 42 -19.83 6.92 -3.60
C LEU A 42 -18.54 6.45 -2.95
N GLN A 43 -18.38 6.71 -1.65
CA GLN A 43 -17.21 6.29 -0.91
C GLN A 43 -17.04 4.77 -0.90
N MET A 44 -18.12 4.02 -0.67
CA MET A 44 -18.08 2.55 -0.68
C MET A 44 -17.75 2.01 -2.08
N ARG A 45 -18.35 2.55 -3.13
CA ARG A 45 -18.06 2.15 -4.53
C ARG A 45 -16.62 2.46 -4.91
N PHE A 46 -16.13 3.64 -4.56
CA PHE A 46 -14.75 4.04 -4.80
C PHE A 46 -13.76 3.14 -4.06
N ASN A 47 -14.00 2.87 -2.77
CA ASN A 47 -13.14 1.98 -1.98
C ASN A 47 -13.12 0.56 -2.56
N ARG A 48 -14.26 0.03 -2.96
CA ARG A 48 -14.35 -1.29 -3.61
C ARG A 48 -13.58 -1.32 -4.92
N TRP A 49 -13.77 -0.31 -5.77
CA TRP A 49 -13.03 -0.18 -7.02
C TRP A 49 -11.52 -0.11 -6.78
N LEU A 50 -11.09 0.71 -5.83
CA LEU A 50 -9.68 0.87 -5.46
C LEU A 50 -9.05 -0.45 -4.99
N VAL A 51 -9.73 -1.18 -4.11
CA VAL A 51 -9.27 -2.49 -3.63
C VAL A 51 -9.16 -3.49 -4.79
N ASN A 52 -10.13 -3.50 -5.70
CA ASN A 52 -10.11 -4.38 -6.87
C ASN A 52 -8.95 -4.04 -7.82
N GLN A 53 -8.69 -2.75 -8.08
CA GLN A 53 -7.58 -2.31 -8.94
C GLN A 53 -6.23 -2.67 -8.32
N HIS A 54 -6.04 -2.38 -7.03
CA HIS A 54 -4.82 -2.75 -6.32
C HIS A 54 -4.64 -4.27 -6.24
N GLY A 55 -5.73 -5.01 -6.03
CA GLY A 55 -5.69 -6.48 -6.03
C GLY A 55 -5.31 -7.07 -7.39
N ALA A 56 -5.79 -6.47 -8.48
CA ALA A 56 -5.40 -6.89 -9.83
C ALA A 56 -3.90 -6.62 -10.10
N GLN A 57 -3.42 -5.43 -9.74
CA GLN A 57 -1.99 -5.10 -9.85
C GLN A 57 -1.14 -6.01 -8.96
N TRP A 58 -1.56 -6.26 -7.72
CA TRP A 58 -0.86 -7.14 -6.81
C TRP A 58 -0.66 -8.53 -7.42
N ARG A 59 -1.72 -9.15 -7.93
CA ARG A 59 -1.62 -10.46 -8.57
C ARG A 59 -0.69 -10.49 -9.80
N GLY A 60 -0.58 -9.37 -10.52
CA GLY A 60 0.31 -9.24 -11.67
C GLY A 60 1.80 -9.12 -11.33
N LEU A 61 2.16 -8.85 -10.07
CA LEU A 61 3.55 -8.66 -9.64
C LEU A 61 4.24 -9.95 -9.18
N GLY A 62 3.61 -11.13 -9.34
CA GLY A 62 3.97 -12.40 -8.72
C GLY A 62 5.45 -12.76 -8.71
N ASP A 63 6.15 -12.68 -9.84
CA ASP A 63 7.55 -13.10 -9.93
C ASP A 63 8.53 -12.09 -9.33
N THR A 64 8.24 -10.81 -9.44
CA THR A 64 9.14 -9.75 -8.94
C THR A 64 9.03 -9.51 -7.44
N GLN A 65 7.93 -9.92 -6.83
CA GLN A 65 7.60 -9.67 -5.41
C GLN A 65 7.28 -10.98 -4.66
N ARG A 66 7.92 -12.09 -5.05
CA ARG A 66 7.63 -13.43 -4.49
C ARG A 66 7.55 -13.45 -2.97
N GLN A 67 8.56 -12.92 -2.29
CA GLN A 67 8.58 -12.88 -0.83
C GLN A 67 7.42 -12.06 -0.24
N ALA A 68 7.09 -10.91 -0.83
CA ALA A 68 5.96 -10.13 -0.36
C ALA A 68 4.64 -10.88 -0.56
N HIS A 69 4.49 -11.65 -1.64
CA HIS A 69 3.31 -12.50 -1.87
C HIS A 69 3.18 -13.65 -0.87
N GLU A 70 4.31 -14.16 -0.39
CA GLU A 70 4.33 -15.23 0.62
C GLU A 70 3.79 -14.74 1.97
N PHE A 71 4.15 -13.53 2.40
CA PHE A 71 3.81 -13.01 3.73
C PHE A 71 2.68 -11.98 3.75
N ILE A 72 2.23 -11.48 2.62
CA ILE A 72 1.17 -10.46 2.52
C ILE A 72 0.05 -10.98 1.62
N SER A 73 -1.16 -11.08 2.16
CA SER A 73 -2.33 -11.55 1.40
C SER A 73 -2.75 -10.58 0.28
N GLY A 74 -2.29 -9.34 0.33
CA GLY A 74 -2.59 -8.30 -0.65
C GLY A 74 -3.08 -6.99 -0.02
N PRO A 75 -3.39 -6.00 -0.86
CA PRO A 75 -3.84 -4.70 -0.40
C PRO A 75 -5.21 -4.80 0.28
N SER A 76 -5.29 -4.34 1.52
CA SER A 76 -6.55 -4.23 2.26
C SER A 76 -6.65 -2.87 2.97
N LEU A 77 -7.87 -2.37 3.12
CA LEU A 77 -8.13 -1.13 3.86
C LEU A 77 -7.76 -1.26 5.35
N GLY A 78 -8.01 -2.45 5.93
CA GLY A 78 -7.67 -2.73 7.32
C GLY A 78 -6.17 -2.73 7.58
N THR A 79 -5.38 -3.35 6.71
CA THR A 79 -3.92 -3.33 6.78
C THR A 79 -3.38 -1.91 6.62
N ARG A 80 -3.92 -1.13 5.66
CA ARG A 80 -3.57 0.28 5.49
C ARG A 80 -3.85 1.10 6.76
N ALA A 81 -5.02 0.95 7.36
CA ALA A 81 -5.37 1.65 8.58
C ALA A 81 -4.39 1.33 9.72
N LYS A 82 -3.98 0.07 9.88
CA LYS A 82 -2.97 -0.33 10.87
C LYS A 82 -1.61 0.31 10.60
N PHE A 83 -1.15 0.36 9.34
CA PHE A 83 0.09 1.06 9.00
C PHE A 83 0.04 2.56 9.31
N MET A 84 -1.11 3.19 9.17
CA MET A 84 -1.27 4.63 9.49
C MET A 84 -1.13 4.93 10.99
N THR A 85 -1.26 3.94 11.87
CA THR A 85 -1.01 4.10 13.31
C THR A 85 0.46 3.97 13.68
N PHE A 86 1.29 3.46 12.77
CA PHE A 86 2.71 3.28 13.00
C PHE A 86 3.47 4.58 12.77
N ASN A 87 4.51 4.79 13.58
CA ASN A 87 5.49 5.83 13.27
C ASN A 87 6.35 5.41 12.05
N ARG A 88 7.14 6.36 11.54
CA ARG A 88 7.98 6.15 10.35
C ARG A 88 8.95 4.96 10.49
N THR A 89 9.56 4.81 11.67
CA THR A 89 10.51 3.73 11.95
C THR A 89 9.81 2.37 11.96
N GLN A 90 8.69 2.26 12.65
CA GLN A 90 7.88 1.03 12.70
C GLN A 90 7.43 0.60 11.30
N SER A 91 6.87 1.55 10.54
CA SER A 91 6.42 1.27 9.16
C SER A 91 7.57 0.81 8.28
N ARG A 92 8.74 1.48 8.36
CA ARG A 92 9.93 1.11 7.59
C ARG A 92 10.40 -0.30 7.90
N VAL A 93 10.55 -0.64 9.18
CA VAL A 93 11.04 -1.97 9.59
C VAL A 93 10.07 -3.07 9.19
N VAL A 94 8.77 -2.92 9.52
CA VAL A 94 7.76 -3.94 9.19
C VAL A 94 7.60 -4.11 7.68
N THR A 95 7.56 -3.01 6.92
CA THR A 95 7.49 -3.10 5.45
C THR A 95 8.75 -3.74 4.89
N GLY A 96 9.92 -3.32 5.35
CA GLY A 96 11.20 -3.89 4.92
C GLY A 96 11.30 -5.40 5.17
N LEU A 97 10.83 -5.85 6.36
CA LEU A 97 10.76 -7.27 6.69
C LEU A 97 9.82 -8.01 5.73
N LEU A 98 8.56 -7.60 5.65
CA LEU A 98 7.53 -8.31 4.86
C LEU A 98 7.82 -8.32 3.35
N THR A 99 8.55 -7.34 2.84
CA THR A 99 8.96 -7.28 1.43
C THR A 99 10.34 -7.87 1.14
N GLY A 100 11.06 -8.31 2.17
CA GLY A 100 12.43 -8.83 2.04
C GLY A 100 13.49 -7.78 1.73
N ARG A 101 13.12 -6.51 1.76
CA ARG A 101 14.02 -5.36 1.47
C ARG A 101 14.48 -4.72 2.77
N ASN A 102 15.12 -5.48 3.60
CA ASN A 102 15.71 -4.96 4.82
C ASN A 102 17.18 -5.35 4.94
N THR A 103 17.80 -5.05 6.08
CA THR A 103 19.20 -5.34 6.37
C THR A 103 19.45 -6.80 6.79
N LEU A 104 18.55 -7.74 6.43
CA LEU A 104 18.82 -9.18 6.59
C LEU A 104 20.02 -9.57 5.72
N ARG A 105 20.87 -10.45 6.25
CA ARG A 105 22.15 -10.79 5.61
C ARG A 105 21.98 -11.36 4.21
N ARG A 106 20.96 -12.17 3.98
CA ARG A 106 20.65 -12.68 2.65
C ARG A 106 20.45 -11.54 1.62
N HIS A 107 19.70 -10.51 1.97
CA HIS A 107 19.46 -9.38 1.08
C HIS A 107 20.75 -8.57 0.85
N VAL A 108 21.48 -8.27 1.92
CA VAL A 108 22.73 -7.50 1.85
C VAL A 108 23.83 -8.27 1.10
N TYR A 109 23.86 -9.60 1.25
CA TYR A 109 24.73 -10.50 0.46
C TYR A 109 24.42 -10.42 -1.04
N LEU A 110 23.13 -10.45 -1.43
CA LEU A 110 22.72 -10.30 -2.83
C LEU A 110 23.11 -8.93 -3.44
N LEU A 111 23.26 -7.92 -2.60
CA LEU A 111 23.76 -6.60 -3.01
C LEU A 111 25.29 -6.54 -3.10
N GLY A 112 26.01 -7.63 -2.79
CA GLY A 112 27.48 -7.69 -2.78
C GLY A 112 28.13 -6.92 -1.63
N LEU A 113 27.37 -6.61 -0.57
CA LEU A 113 27.85 -5.82 0.57
C LEU A 113 28.30 -6.69 1.77
N LEU A 114 28.07 -7.99 1.71
CA LEU A 114 28.52 -8.98 2.71
C LEU A 114 29.02 -10.24 2.03
N ASP A 115 29.94 -10.93 2.70
CA ASP A 115 30.57 -12.17 2.19
C ASP A 115 29.76 -13.43 2.52
N SER A 116 28.81 -13.34 3.45
CA SER A 116 28.03 -14.52 3.88
C SER A 116 26.58 -14.18 4.14
N PRO A 117 25.61 -14.98 3.60
CA PRO A 117 24.20 -14.80 3.83
C PRO A 117 23.69 -15.45 5.13
N LEU A 118 24.56 -16.12 5.90
CA LEU A 118 24.17 -16.93 7.07
C LEU A 118 23.58 -16.08 8.19
N CYS A 119 22.60 -16.65 8.88
CA CYS A 119 21.89 -16.03 9.99
C CYS A 119 22.81 -15.65 11.13
N ARG A 120 22.74 -14.42 11.59
CA ARG A 120 23.51 -13.90 12.76
C ARG A 120 23.16 -14.59 14.08
N LYS A 121 21.98 -15.23 14.16
CA LYS A 121 21.47 -15.82 15.40
C LYS A 121 21.82 -17.29 15.55
N CYS A 122 21.64 -18.10 14.51
CA CYS A 122 21.95 -19.54 14.55
C CYS A 122 23.22 -19.92 13.78
N GLY A 123 23.69 -19.11 12.83
CA GLY A 123 24.85 -19.39 12.01
C GLY A 123 24.68 -20.49 10.96
N VAL A 124 23.50 -21.11 10.85
CA VAL A 124 23.27 -22.31 10.02
C VAL A 124 22.54 -21.98 8.72
N GLY A 125 21.35 -21.41 8.80
CA GLY A 125 20.52 -21.07 7.64
C GLY A 125 20.82 -19.69 7.08
N GLU A 126 20.37 -19.43 5.85
CA GLU A 126 20.40 -18.07 5.28
C GLU A 126 19.48 -17.14 6.08
N GLU A 127 19.91 -15.92 6.36
CA GLU A 127 19.11 -14.92 7.08
C GLU A 127 18.05 -14.31 6.15
N THR A 128 17.04 -15.11 5.85
CA THR A 128 15.83 -14.70 5.13
C THR A 128 14.72 -14.34 6.10
N LEU A 129 13.65 -13.72 5.61
CA LEU A 129 12.46 -13.47 6.44
C LEU A 129 11.82 -14.77 6.90
N ALA A 130 11.66 -15.75 5.99
CA ALA A 130 11.11 -17.07 6.32
C ALA A 130 11.92 -17.74 7.45
N HIS A 131 13.26 -17.77 7.31
CA HIS A 131 14.11 -18.32 8.35
C HIS A 131 13.92 -17.61 9.69
N ILE A 132 13.93 -16.30 9.73
CA ILE A 132 13.82 -15.52 10.98
C ILE A 132 12.43 -15.69 11.62
N LEU A 133 11.35 -15.62 10.84
CA LEU A 133 9.98 -15.68 11.37
C LEU A 133 9.48 -17.10 11.62
N CYS A 134 9.98 -18.10 10.89
CA CYS A 134 9.40 -19.44 10.93
C CYS A 134 10.39 -20.50 11.45
N GLU A 135 11.67 -20.48 11.03
CA GLU A 135 12.57 -21.62 11.13
C GLU A 135 13.67 -21.49 12.20
N CYS A 136 14.21 -20.30 12.41
CA CYS A 136 15.42 -20.12 13.23
C CYS A 136 15.24 -20.63 14.67
N GLU A 137 15.95 -21.68 15.05
CA GLU A 137 15.86 -22.27 16.39
C GLU A 137 16.27 -21.30 17.50
N SER A 138 17.32 -20.53 17.27
CA SER A 138 17.78 -19.51 18.24
C SER A 138 16.74 -18.45 18.55
N LEU A 139 15.73 -18.29 17.73
CA LEU A 139 14.63 -17.33 17.89
C LEU A 139 13.30 -17.99 18.33
N ALA A 140 13.28 -19.31 18.54
CA ALA A 140 12.06 -20.05 18.87
C ALA A 140 11.35 -19.51 20.12
N SER A 141 12.09 -19.19 21.18
CA SER A 141 11.56 -18.62 22.41
C SER A 141 10.96 -17.24 22.21
N LEU A 142 11.59 -16.39 21.39
CA LEU A 142 11.07 -15.07 21.07
C LEU A 142 9.81 -15.17 20.20
N ARG A 143 9.78 -16.10 19.23
CA ARG A 143 8.57 -16.36 18.45
C ARG A 143 7.41 -16.75 19.35
N TYR A 144 7.62 -17.69 20.26
CA TYR A 144 6.58 -18.10 21.19
C TYR A 144 6.02 -16.92 22.00
N VAL A 145 6.88 -16.07 22.54
CA VAL A 145 6.48 -14.91 23.38
C VAL A 145 5.73 -13.85 22.60
N TYR A 146 6.18 -13.51 21.38
CA TYR A 146 5.64 -12.36 20.65
C TYR A 146 4.64 -12.74 19.56
N LEU A 147 4.75 -13.95 19.00
CA LEU A 147 3.93 -14.41 17.87
C LEU A 147 3.00 -15.57 18.26
N GLY A 148 3.15 -16.11 19.48
CA GLY A 148 2.27 -17.14 20.04
C GLY A 148 2.63 -18.58 19.69
N SER A 149 3.64 -18.82 18.85
CA SER A 149 4.12 -20.16 18.51
C SER A 149 5.64 -20.18 18.31
N SER A 150 6.29 -21.30 18.64
CA SER A 150 7.72 -21.49 18.38
C SER A 150 8.01 -21.80 16.91
N PHE A 151 7.05 -22.38 16.22
CA PHE A 151 7.08 -22.70 14.79
C PHE A 151 5.87 -22.10 14.12
N LEU A 152 6.09 -21.42 13.01
CA LEU A 152 5.07 -20.73 12.23
C LEU A 152 5.26 -21.08 10.75
N GLU A 153 4.15 -21.24 10.05
CA GLU A 153 4.15 -21.30 8.61
C GLU A 153 3.98 -19.87 8.03
N PRO A 154 4.38 -19.62 6.77
CA PRO A 154 4.20 -18.32 6.13
C PRO A 154 2.74 -17.84 6.13
N GLU A 155 1.79 -18.78 6.06
CA GLU A 155 0.35 -18.50 6.12
C GLU A 155 -0.06 -17.94 7.47
N ASP A 156 0.52 -18.42 8.57
CA ASP A 156 0.24 -17.93 9.91
C ASP A 156 0.67 -16.47 10.06
N ILE A 157 1.81 -16.11 9.45
CA ILE A 157 2.33 -14.74 9.46
C ILE A 157 1.34 -13.74 8.83
N ARG A 158 0.59 -14.16 7.82
CA ARG A 158 -0.45 -13.31 7.20
C ARG A 158 -1.57 -12.93 8.16
N SER A 159 -1.84 -13.80 9.13
CA SER A 159 -2.87 -13.59 10.15
C SER A 159 -2.40 -12.73 11.32
N LEU A 160 -1.07 -12.61 11.52
CA LEU A 160 -0.50 -11.86 12.63
C LEU A 160 -0.77 -10.36 12.53
N GLY A 161 -0.91 -9.75 13.70
CA GLY A 161 -0.96 -8.29 13.78
C GLY A 161 0.40 -7.65 13.49
N LEU A 162 0.42 -6.56 12.70
CA LEU A 162 1.64 -5.82 12.39
C LEU A 162 2.40 -5.37 13.65
N GLY A 163 1.68 -5.09 14.76
CA GLY A 163 2.25 -4.74 16.05
C GLY A 163 3.04 -5.89 16.67
N ALA A 164 2.57 -7.14 16.54
CA ALA A 164 3.28 -8.32 17.01
C ALA A 164 4.58 -8.52 16.24
N ILE A 165 4.53 -8.39 14.90
CA ILE A 165 5.72 -8.46 14.03
C ILE A 165 6.73 -7.38 14.40
N TRP A 166 6.28 -6.15 14.65
CA TRP A 166 7.14 -5.07 15.13
C TRP A 166 7.80 -5.40 16.48
N SER A 167 7.02 -5.83 17.47
CA SER A 167 7.52 -6.15 18.82
C SER A 167 8.54 -7.28 18.77
N TYR A 168 8.26 -8.31 17.98
CA TYR A 168 9.17 -9.41 17.71
C TYR A 168 10.47 -8.92 17.03
N SER A 169 10.37 -8.14 15.97
CA SER A 169 11.57 -7.65 15.26
C SER A 169 12.48 -6.83 16.15
N LYS A 170 11.89 -6.00 17.02
CA LYS A 170 12.64 -5.22 18.03
C LYS A 170 13.33 -6.12 19.03
N ALA A 171 12.63 -7.13 19.58
CA ALA A 171 13.18 -8.08 20.54
C ALA A 171 14.28 -8.96 19.94
N ALA A 172 14.12 -9.36 18.68
CA ALA A 172 15.11 -10.11 17.92
C ALA A 172 16.34 -9.26 17.51
N GLY A 173 16.33 -7.95 17.72
CA GLY A 173 17.38 -7.03 17.32
C GLY A 173 17.52 -6.92 15.81
N LEU A 174 16.39 -7.01 15.10
CA LEU A 174 16.34 -6.77 13.66
C LEU A 174 16.29 -5.26 13.41
N PRO A 175 17.02 -4.75 12.42
CA PRO A 175 17.13 -3.33 12.14
C PRO A 175 15.90 -2.75 11.48
#